data_f69fbc584a94a403374e0540a5e2adad
#
_entry.id   f69fbc584a94a403374e0540a5e2adad
#
_cell.length_a   1.000
_cell.length_b   1.000
_cell.length_c   1.000
_cell.angle_alpha   90.00
_cell.angle_beta   90.00
_cell.angle_gamma   90.00
#
_symmetry.space_group_name_H-M   'P 1'
#
loop_
_entity.id
_entity.type
_entity.pdbx_description
1 polymer ?
#
loop_
_entity_poly.entity_id
_entity_poly.type
_entity_poly.pdbx_seq_one_letter_code
_entity_poly.pdbx_strand_id
1 'polypeptide(L)'
;MKNKLDYRFVEGYWLDQQQIASIENDTQNTLVIAGAGTGKTTTIIGKIKWILNKWKLEEENIPPPKILAVSFTHASRVELEERILAEILQDDLVFKIYHPEDFIEVETFHSLALKIIKDRLLGRRLEESGFESFLKLSKPDLPEEKIEDFAHLYSLIRNYHVDSVEVKELIQKRFRHFWQKEDLSQNLAKLEELEILVGQYEEHLEKNHSIDFAGLLEEAMEQINPIFAYDYVIIDEYQDISPLEYLLIRNLRQLRPFKLFCVGDDWQTIYQFAGSEISLILNFEKCWGETSKFKIERTYRFPEKLVKLSGKFIMKDRTQLRKQIRGAPVYVKDQIVEINGPSERTDLNSLYFFFLNMPEHASVFLIGRYNFDIKKISRCEFLTFEKSEEKVLISMHERPDLRISFLSAHKSKGLQADYVLIINCRNTVLGFPSRMKENDVYNMVREIAIQRLGQRKINKKSCGKFSEERRLFYVAITRARKRIFFLTVREKESPFILELREEEELNTYYLD
;
A
#
# COMPACT_ATOMS: atom_id res chain seq x y z
N MET A 1 -22.93 27.23 -22.41
CA MET A 1 -21.52 26.88 -22.15
C MET A 1 -21.51 25.74 -21.14
N LYS A 2 -20.87 24.60 -21.43
CA LYS A 2 -20.73 23.51 -20.44
C LYS A 2 -19.90 24.05 -19.28
N ASN A 3 -20.40 23.93 -18.05
CA ASN A 3 -19.67 24.30 -16.85
C ASN A 3 -18.39 23.44 -16.79
N LYS A 4 -17.23 24.03 -17.06
CA LYS A 4 -15.94 23.31 -17.19
C LYS A 4 -15.51 22.64 -15.86
N LEU A 5 -16.07 23.08 -14.72
CA LEU A 5 -15.90 22.46 -13.40
C LEU A 5 -16.98 21.41 -13.07
N ASP A 6 -17.66 20.80 -14.05
CA ASP A 6 -18.59 19.72 -13.74
C ASP A 6 -17.81 18.55 -13.11
N TYR A 7 -17.96 18.40 -11.78
CA TYR A 7 -17.29 17.37 -10.99
C TYR A 7 -17.75 15.93 -11.34
N ARG A 8 -18.88 15.80 -12.07
CA ARG A 8 -19.40 14.52 -12.54
C ARG A 8 -18.70 14.01 -13.78
N PHE A 9 -17.93 14.89 -14.43
CA PHE A 9 -17.14 14.56 -15.61
C PHE A 9 -15.65 14.84 -15.32
N VAL A 10 -14.86 13.79 -15.25
CA VAL A 10 -13.43 13.84 -14.86
C VAL A 10 -12.64 13.05 -15.89
N GLU A 11 -11.56 13.62 -16.41
CA GLU A 11 -10.62 12.97 -17.33
C GLU A 11 -11.31 12.31 -18.55
N GLY A 12 -12.34 12.94 -19.08
CA GLY A 12 -13.07 12.43 -20.24
C GLY A 12 -14.15 11.38 -19.92
N TYR A 13 -14.39 11.07 -18.64
CA TYR A 13 -15.34 10.04 -18.20
C TYR A 13 -16.43 10.61 -17.30
N TRP A 14 -17.64 10.10 -17.46
CA TRP A 14 -18.72 10.34 -16.51
C TRP A 14 -18.55 9.41 -15.29
N LEU A 15 -18.60 10.01 -14.11
CA LEU A 15 -18.56 9.28 -12.86
C LEU A 15 -19.86 8.50 -12.62
N ASP A 16 -19.75 7.37 -11.94
CA ASP A 16 -20.93 6.59 -11.55
C ASP A 16 -21.64 7.19 -10.32
N GLN A 17 -22.83 6.69 -10.04
CA GLN A 17 -23.66 7.19 -8.92
C GLN A 17 -22.99 7.02 -7.55
N GLN A 18 -22.20 5.96 -7.34
CA GLN A 18 -21.52 5.71 -6.07
C GLN A 18 -20.37 6.73 -5.87
N GLN A 19 -19.63 7.03 -6.94
CA GLN A 19 -18.62 8.07 -6.93
C GLN A 19 -19.25 9.44 -6.67
N ILE A 20 -20.29 9.82 -7.41
CA ILE A 20 -21.01 11.09 -7.25
C ILE A 20 -21.54 11.24 -5.82
N ALA A 21 -22.21 10.21 -5.27
CA ALA A 21 -22.75 10.27 -3.92
C ALA A 21 -21.68 10.51 -2.85
N SER A 22 -20.48 9.93 -3.01
CA SER A 22 -19.35 10.16 -2.11
C SER A 22 -18.78 11.57 -2.24
N ILE A 23 -18.70 12.08 -3.47
CA ILE A 23 -18.18 13.42 -3.80
C ILE A 23 -19.09 14.53 -3.24
N GLU A 24 -20.40 14.39 -3.42
CA GLU A 24 -21.39 15.39 -2.96
C GLU A 24 -21.57 15.41 -1.44
N ASN A 25 -21.06 14.38 -0.74
CA ASN A 25 -21.11 14.38 0.72
C ASN A 25 -20.19 15.43 1.32
N ASP A 26 -20.73 16.26 2.21
CA ASP A 26 -20.03 17.39 2.85
C ASP A 26 -19.96 17.27 4.39
N THR A 27 -20.01 16.06 4.90
CA THR A 27 -19.86 15.81 6.34
C THR A 27 -18.42 16.01 6.82
N GLN A 28 -18.26 16.11 8.13
CA GLN A 28 -16.96 16.35 8.77
C GLN A 28 -15.94 15.25 8.42
N ASN A 29 -16.37 13.99 8.34
CA ASN A 29 -15.53 12.86 7.99
C ASN A 29 -16.21 12.00 6.94
N THR A 30 -15.50 11.71 5.86
CA THR A 30 -15.95 10.83 4.79
C THR A 30 -14.91 9.73 4.58
N LEU A 31 -15.34 8.47 4.61
CA LEU A 31 -14.54 7.34 4.22
C LEU A 31 -15.12 6.68 2.97
N VAL A 32 -14.36 6.66 1.89
CA VAL A 32 -14.70 5.99 0.64
C VAL A 32 -13.93 4.68 0.55
N ILE A 33 -14.65 3.56 0.63
CA ILE A 33 -14.10 2.21 0.51
C ILE A 33 -14.21 1.80 -0.95
N ALA A 34 -13.08 1.73 -1.64
CA ALA A 34 -13.03 1.57 -3.07
C ALA A 34 -12.09 0.42 -3.46
N GLY A 35 -12.58 -0.54 -4.25
CA GLY A 35 -11.78 -1.68 -4.69
C GLY A 35 -10.68 -1.34 -5.69
N ALA A 36 -9.91 -2.35 -6.10
CA ALA A 36 -8.88 -2.19 -7.12
C ALA A 36 -9.51 -1.79 -8.48
N GLY A 37 -9.00 -0.70 -9.10
CA GLY A 37 -9.46 -0.26 -10.42
C GLY A 37 -10.85 0.38 -10.46
N THR A 38 -11.38 0.83 -9.33
CA THR A 38 -12.71 1.48 -9.23
C THR A 38 -12.67 3.00 -9.44
N GLY A 39 -11.50 3.58 -9.76
CA GLY A 39 -11.36 5.03 -9.98
C GLY A 39 -11.19 5.85 -8.70
N LYS A 40 -10.44 5.35 -7.71
CA LYS A 40 -10.12 6.07 -6.46
C LYS A 40 -9.62 7.49 -6.73
N THR A 41 -8.54 7.63 -7.48
CA THR A 41 -7.91 8.92 -7.79
C THR A 41 -8.84 9.83 -8.60
N THR A 42 -9.59 9.27 -9.55
CA THR A 42 -10.61 10.01 -10.31
C THR A 42 -11.72 10.56 -9.38
N THR A 43 -12.09 9.81 -8.34
CA THR A 43 -13.05 10.26 -7.31
C THR A 43 -12.47 11.42 -6.48
N ILE A 44 -11.19 11.37 -6.14
CA ILE A 44 -10.48 12.47 -5.44
C ILE A 44 -10.50 13.73 -6.28
N ILE A 45 -10.16 13.65 -7.56
CA ILE A 45 -10.20 14.79 -8.50
C ILE A 45 -11.63 15.37 -8.59
N GLY A 46 -12.63 14.49 -8.71
CA GLY A 46 -14.04 14.88 -8.68
C GLY A 46 -14.42 15.60 -7.39
N LYS A 47 -13.93 15.17 -6.22
CA LYS A 47 -14.16 15.84 -4.94
C LYS A 47 -13.56 17.23 -4.91
N ILE A 48 -12.33 17.41 -5.39
CA ILE A 48 -11.69 18.74 -5.48
C ILE A 48 -12.49 19.65 -6.41
N LYS A 49 -12.89 19.17 -7.59
CA LYS A 49 -13.75 19.94 -8.52
C LYS A 49 -15.08 20.32 -7.86
N TRP A 50 -15.68 19.42 -7.09
CA TRP A 50 -16.93 19.69 -6.37
C TRP A 50 -16.75 20.78 -5.30
N ILE A 51 -15.68 20.74 -4.52
CA ILE A 51 -15.35 21.75 -3.50
C ILE A 51 -15.24 23.13 -4.16
N LEU A 52 -14.48 23.22 -5.26
CA LEU A 52 -14.27 24.48 -5.98
C LEU A 52 -15.56 24.98 -6.66
N ASN A 53 -16.36 24.07 -7.21
CA ASN A 53 -17.65 24.43 -7.81
C ASN A 53 -18.64 24.98 -6.76
N LYS A 54 -18.68 24.30 -5.59
CA LYS A 54 -19.49 24.78 -4.47
C LYS A 54 -19.07 26.17 -4.01
N TRP A 55 -17.77 26.40 -3.79
CA TRP A 55 -17.22 27.69 -3.41
C TRP A 55 -17.58 28.76 -4.45
N LYS A 56 -17.44 28.53 -5.73
CA LYS A 56 -17.75 29.44 -6.81
C LYS A 56 -19.22 29.84 -6.84
N LEU A 57 -20.13 28.95 -6.44
CA LEU A 57 -21.56 29.20 -6.43
C LEU A 57 -22.04 29.95 -5.18
N GLU A 58 -21.40 29.75 -4.05
CA GLU A 58 -21.85 30.23 -2.75
C GLU A 58 -21.08 31.48 -2.27
N GLU A 59 -19.80 31.66 -2.66
CA GLU A 59 -18.89 32.59 -2.00
C GLU A 59 -17.91 33.30 -2.97
N GLU A 60 -18.38 33.87 -4.10
CA GLU A 60 -17.51 34.53 -5.12
C GLU A 60 -16.54 35.61 -4.58
N ASN A 61 -16.78 36.16 -3.39
CA ASN A 61 -15.99 37.26 -2.80
C ASN A 61 -15.03 36.83 -1.70
N ILE A 62 -14.93 35.52 -1.42
CA ILE A 62 -14.04 34.96 -0.38
C ILE A 62 -12.93 34.13 -1.08
N PRO A 63 -11.71 34.14 -0.58
CA PRO A 63 -10.65 33.25 -1.13
C PRO A 63 -11.09 31.80 -1.20
N PRO A 64 -10.61 31.01 -2.20
CA PRO A 64 -10.94 29.62 -2.30
C PRO A 64 -10.49 28.84 -1.05
N PRO A 65 -11.20 27.75 -0.68
CA PRO A 65 -10.84 26.96 0.48
C PRO A 65 -9.48 26.30 0.28
N LYS A 66 -8.65 26.27 1.33
CA LYS A 66 -7.37 25.59 1.32
C LYS A 66 -7.56 24.07 1.38
N ILE A 67 -7.06 23.37 0.37
CA ILE A 67 -7.19 21.93 0.20
C ILE A 67 -5.80 21.30 0.28
N LEU A 68 -5.61 20.34 1.19
CA LEU A 68 -4.45 19.47 1.23
C LEU A 68 -4.85 18.10 0.67
N ALA A 69 -4.20 17.66 -0.40
CA ALA A 69 -4.29 16.30 -0.92
C ALA A 69 -3.01 15.52 -0.55
N VAL A 70 -3.15 14.41 0.15
CA VAL A 70 -2.01 13.59 0.59
C VAL A 70 -2.00 12.29 -0.19
N SER A 71 -0.85 11.99 -0.78
CA SER A 71 -0.57 10.72 -1.46
C SER A 71 0.56 9.98 -0.76
N PHE A 72 0.64 8.65 -0.98
CA PHE A 72 1.56 7.81 -0.22
C PHE A 72 3.01 7.86 -0.73
N THR A 73 3.22 7.96 -2.05
CA THR A 73 4.54 7.98 -2.67
C THR A 73 4.79 9.27 -3.44
N HIS A 74 6.06 9.62 -3.63
CA HIS A 74 6.43 10.77 -4.46
C HIS A 74 5.89 10.65 -5.90
N ALA A 75 5.98 9.47 -6.50
CA ALA A 75 5.47 9.24 -7.85
C ALA A 75 3.95 9.44 -7.93
N SER A 76 3.18 8.88 -6.98
CA SER A 76 1.73 9.09 -6.94
C SER A 76 1.34 10.51 -6.57
N ARG A 77 2.15 11.25 -5.81
CA ARG A 77 1.96 12.67 -5.55
C ARG A 77 2.06 13.48 -6.85
N VAL A 78 3.14 13.28 -7.61
CA VAL A 78 3.36 13.99 -8.88
C VAL A 78 2.22 13.67 -9.86
N GLU A 79 1.87 12.40 -10.03
CA GLU A 79 0.75 11.99 -10.89
C GLU A 79 -0.57 12.65 -10.47
N LEU A 80 -0.88 12.65 -9.16
CA LEU A 80 -2.10 13.26 -8.63
C LEU A 80 -2.13 14.76 -8.89
N GLU A 81 -1.02 15.46 -8.63
CA GLU A 81 -0.87 16.90 -8.86
C GLU A 81 -1.09 17.27 -10.33
N GLU A 82 -0.40 16.59 -11.26
CA GLU A 82 -0.56 16.79 -12.70
C GLU A 82 -2.01 16.58 -13.16
N ARG A 83 -2.67 15.53 -12.68
CA ARG A 83 -4.06 15.21 -13.02
C ARG A 83 -5.05 16.24 -12.46
N ILE A 84 -4.83 16.71 -11.23
CA ILE A 84 -5.64 17.78 -10.63
C ILE A 84 -5.50 19.05 -11.46
N LEU A 85 -4.27 19.48 -11.73
CA LEU A 85 -4.00 20.69 -12.48
C LEU A 85 -4.57 20.63 -13.91
N ALA A 86 -4.42 19.50 -14.61
CA ALA A 86 -4.97 19.31 -15.94
C ALA A 86 -6.51 19.47 -15.99
N GLU A 87 -7.21 19.03 -14.93
CA GLU A 87 -8.67 19.14 -14.85
C GLU A 87 -9.16 20.53 -14.41
N ILE A 88 -8.40 21.21 -13.55
CA ILE A 88 -8.80 22.51 -12.98
C ILE A 88 -8.45 23.66 -13.92
N LEU A 89 -7.27 23.66 -14.54
CA LEU A 89 -6.80 24.74 -15.45
C LEU A 89 -7.64 24.88 -16.73
N GLN A 90 -8.58 23.98 -16.98
CA GLN A 90 -9.55 24.11 -18.08
C GLN A 90 -10.59 25.22 -17.84
N ASP A 91 -10.69 25.80 -16.63
CA ASP A 91 -11.64 26.87 -16.30
C ASP A 91 -10.96 28.24 -16.20
N ASP A 92 -11.00 29.03 -17.29
CA ASP A 92 -10.30 30.30 -17.42
C ASP A 92 -10.72 31.40 -16.44
N LEU A 93 -11.89 31.30 -15.77
CA LEU A 93 -12.46 32.42 -14.99
C LEU A 93 -11.96 32.48 -13.55
N VAL A 94 -11.82 31.31 -12.89
CA VAL A 94 -11.38 31.23 -11.46
C VAL A 94 -9.90 31.53 -11.35
N PHE A 95 -9.10 31.02 -12.30
CA PHE A 95 -7.62 30.98 -12.22
C PHE A 95 -6.95 32.25 -12.81
N LYS A 96 -7.71 33.23 -13.24
CA LYS A 96 -7.17 34.59 -13.58
C LYS A 96 -6.84 35.41 -12.33
N ILE A 97 -7.47 35.10 -11.19
CA ILE A 97 -7.36 35.87 -9.95
C ILE A 97 -6.56 35.09 -8.89
N TYR A 98 -6.73 33.75 -8.83
CA TYR A 98 -6.10 32.86 -7.85
C TYR A 98 -5.28 31.81 -8.56
N HIS A 99 -4.01 31.64 -8.18
CA HIS A 99 -3.20 30.53 -8.67
C HIS A 99 -3.57 29.25 -7.91
N PRO A 100 -3.77 28.09 -8.59
CA PRO A 100 -4.10 26.82 -7.93
C PRO A 100 -3.15 26.48 -6.78
N GLU A 101 -1.88 26.79 -6.92
CA GLU A 101 -0.81 26.57 -5.93
C GLU A 101 -1.03 27.32 -4.61
N ASP A 102 -1.87 28.39 -4.61
CA ASP A 102 -2.16 29.18 -3.41
C ASP A 102 -3.19 28.50 -2.49
N PHE A 103 -3.98 27.54 -3.02
CA PHE A 103 -5.08 26.94 -2.28
C PHE A 103 -5.19 25.41 -2.42
N ILE A 104 -4.45 24.78 -3.33
CA ILE A 104 -4.36 23.31 -3.44
C ILE A 104 -2.90 22.91 -3.24
N GLU A 105 -2.68 22.12 -2.22
CA GLU A 105 -1.39 21.51 -1.91
C GLU A 105 -1.49 20.01 -2.12
N VAL A 106 -0.55 19.44 -2.90
CA VAL A 106 -0.46 18.00 -3.11
C VAL A 106 0.86 17.52 -2.54
N GLU A 107 0.81 16.75 -1.45
CA GLU A 107 1.99 16.37 -0.68
C GLU A 107 2.01 14.86 -0.39
N THR A 108 3.19 14.34 -0.05
CA THR A 108 3.30 13.12 0.74
C THR A 108 3.32 13.49 2.21
N PHE A 109 3.16 12.52 3.13
CA PHE A 109 3.32 12.81 4.57
C PHE A 109 4.69 13.41 4.89
N HIS A 110 5.74 12.89 4.27
CA HIS A 110 7.11 13.37 4.48
C HIS A 110 7.38 14.73 3.84
N SER A 111 6.87 15.01 2.64
CA SER A 111 7.01 16.34 2.03
C SER A 111 6.24 17.41 2.81
N LEU A 112 5.06 17.06 3.33
CA LEU A 112 4.30 17.92 4.24
C LEU A 112 5.10 18.20 5.52
N ALA A 113 5.68 17.17 6.12
CA ALA A 113 6.52 17.34 7.31
C ALA A 113 7.74 18.22 7.05
N LEU A 114 8.44 18.00 5.93
CA LEU A 114 9.54 18.89 5.49
C LEU A 114 9.10 20.34 5.36
N LYS A 115 7.92 20.58 4.80
CA LYS A 115 7.37 21.91 4.65
C LYS A 115 7.06 22.57 6.00
N ILE A 116 6.54 21.80 6.96
CA ILE A 116 6.23 22.29 8.32
C ILE A 116 7.50 22.74 9.05
N ILE A 117 8.59 21.97 8.97
CA ILE A 117 9.84 22.29 9.69
C ILE A 117 10.87 23.06 8.87
N LYS A 118 10.52 23.48 7.65
CA LYS A 118 11.47 24.12 6.69
C LYS A 118 12.34 25.18 7.32
N ASP A 119 11.76 26.10 8.11
CA ASP A 119 12.47 27.21 8.74
C ASP A 119 13.39 26.75 9.89
N ARG A 120 13.20 25.55 10.40
CA ARG A 120 14.00 24.96 11.48
C ARG A 120 14.99 23.91 11.05
N LEU A 121 14.96 23.50 9.79
CA LEU A 121 15.98 22.57 9.27
C LEU A 121 17.41 23.11 9.45
N LEU A 122 17.60 24.45 9.50
CA LEU A 122 18.88 25.11 9.82
C LEU A 122 20.11 24.45 9.15
N GLY A 123 19.95 24.00 7.90
CA GLY A 123 20.97 23.27 7.15
C GLY A 123 21.09 21.78 7.43
N ARG A 124 20.22 21.20 8.26
CA ARG A 124 20.14 19.74 8.42
C ARG A 124 19.70 19.08 7.11
N ARG A 125 20.23 17.90 6.85
CA ARG A 125 19.92 17.10 5.66
C ARG A 125 19.01 15.93 6.02
N LEU A 126 18.17 15.52 5.08
CA LEU A 126 17.42 14.28 5.23
C LEU A 126 18.37 13.09 5.05
N GLU A 127 18.38 12.17 6.03
CA GLU A 127 19.13 10.92 5.97
C GLU A 127 18.27 9.85 5.27
N GLU A 128 18.42 9.76 3.94
CA GLU A 128 17.62 8.86 3.11
C GLU A 128 18.08 7.40 3.22
N SER A 129 19.36 7.19 3.55
CA SER A 129 19.94 5.84 3.65
C SER A 129 19.45 5.07 4.88
N GLY A 130 19.03 5.79 5.92
CA GLY A 130 18.37 5.26 7.09
C GLY A 130 19.22 4.35 7.98
N PHE A 131 18.57 3.81 9.01
CA PHE A 131 19.21 3.00 10.06
C PHE A 131 19.87 1.72 9.53
N GLU A 132 19.30 1.06 8.51
CA GLU A 132 19.89 -0.15 7.91
C GLU A 132 21.25 0.11 7.28
N SER A 133 21.37 1.18 6.49
CA SER A 133 22.64 1.57 5.86
C SER A 133 23.68 2.00 6.89
N PHE A 134 23.25 2.72 7.93
CA PHE A 134 24.11 3.04 9.06
C PHE A 134 24.67 1.76 9.70
N LEU A 135 23.86 0.74 9.96
CA LEU A 135 24.31 -0.54 10.52
C LEU A 135 25.29 -1.24 9.60
N LYS A 136 25.02 -1.31 8.30
CA LYS A 136 25.93 -1.93 7.31
C LYS A 136 27.32 -1.28 7.30
N LEU A 137 27.39 0.04 7.49
CA LEU A 137 28.63 0.79 7.50
C LEU A 137 29.34 0.75 8.86
N SER A 138 28.61 0.88 9.96
CA SER A 138 29.18 0.99 11.32
C SER A 138 29.45 -0.37 11.96
N LYS A 139 28.79 -1.43 11.53
CA LYS A 139 28.85 -2.80 12.09
C LYS A 139 29.03 -3.85 10.98
N PRO A 140 30.13 -3.80 10.19
CA PRO A 140 30.34 -4.71 9.07
C PRO A 140 30.40 -6.21 9.47
N ASP A 141 30.68 -6.50 10.73
CA ASP A 141 30.75 -7.85 11.28
C ASP A 141 29.37 -8.44 11.67
N LEU A 142 28.31 -7.61 11.70
CA LEU A 142 26.96 -8.09 11.95
C LEU A 142 26.44 -8.87 10.73
N PRO A 143 25.84 -10.07 10.94
CA PRO A 143 25.18 -10.81 9.87
C PRO A 143 24.08 -9.97 9.20
N GLU A 144 23.94 -10.05 7.87
CA GLU A 144 22.96 -9.28 7.10
C GLU A 144 21.52 -9.50 7.60
N GLU A 145 21.16 -10.75 7.92
CA GLU A 145 19.86 -11.09 8.51
C GLU A 145 19.58 -10.35 9.82
N LYS A 146 20.60 -10.17 10.66
CA LYS A 146 20.49 -9.45 11.93
C LYS A 146 20.35 -7.95 11.72
N ILE A 147 21.03 -7.40 10.72
CA ILE A 147 20.90 -5.99 10.31
C ILE A 147 19.48 -5.71 9.81
N GLU A 148 18.97 -6.54 8.91
CA GLU A 148 17.60 -6.43 8.40
C GLU A 148 16.56 -6.52 9.53
N ASP A 149 16.74 -7.43 10.48
CA ASP A 149 15.84 -7.62 11.61
C ASP A 149 15.84 -6.41 12.57
N PHE A 150 17.01 -5.83 12.87
CA PHE A 150 17.11 -4.60 13.66
C PHE A 150 16.53 -3.38 12.93
N ALA A 151 16.83 -3.24 11.65
CA ALA A 151 16.30 -2.15 10.84
C ALA A 151 14.76 -2.20 10.76
N HIS A 152 14.22 -3.40 10.59
CA HIS A 152 12.77 -3.62 10.61
C HIS A 152 12.14 -3.29 11.97
N LEU A 153 12.76 -3.75 13.07
CA LEU A 153 12.25 -3.47 14.43
C LEU A 153 12.32 -1.98 14.76
N TYR A 154 13.41 -1.31 14.40
CA TYR A 154 13.55 0.14 14.51
C TYR A 154 12.44 0.88 13.76
N SER A 155 12.25 0.53 12.47
CA SER A 155 11.20 1.13 11.64
C SER A 155 9.80 0.93 12.24
N LEU A 156 9.50 -0.24 12.77
CA LEU A 156 8.21 -0.51 13.43
C LEU A 156 8.04 0.35 14.68
N ILE A 157 9.01 0.36 15.59
CA ILE A 157 8.95 1.14 16.83
C ILE A 157 8.68 2.62 16.51
N ARG A 158 9.41 3.19 15.54
CA ARG A 158 9.28 4.58 15.12
C ARG A 158 7.93 4.85 14.45
N ASN A 159 7.54 4.08 13.44
CA ASN A 159 6.28 4.28 12.68
C ASN A 159 5.04 4.04 13.55
N TYR A 160 5.13 3.17 14.54
CA TYR A 160 4.07 2.95 15.51
C TYR A 160 4.11 3.94 16.69
N HIS A 161 5.13 4.79 16.74
CA HIS A 161 5.36 5.78 17.80
C HIS A 161 5.28 5.14 19.19
N VAL A 162 6.01 4.04 19.38
CA VAL A 162 6.05 3.24 20.62
C VAL A 162 7.41 3.37 21.26
N ASP A 163 7.43 3.45 22.59
CA ASP A 163 8.67 3.44 23.36
C ASP A 163 9.16 1.99 23.56
N SER A 164 10.48 1.78 23.42
CA SER A 164 11.13 0.50 23.70
C SER A 164 10.93 0.03 25.15
N VAL A 165 10.83 0.96 26.11
CA VAL A 165 10.52 0.66 27.51
C VAL A 165 9.17 -0.02 27.65
N GLU A 166 8.14 0.47 26.98
CA GLU A 166 6.81 -0.15 26.99
C GLU A 166 6.80 -1.56 26.39
N VAL A 167 7.62 -1.75 25.32
CA VAL A 167 7.77 -3.09 24.71
C VAL A 167 8.41 -4.04 25.72
N LYS A 168 9.46 -3.61 26.43
CA LYS A 168 10.11 -4.40 27.49
C LYS A 168 9.15 -4.76 28.63
N GLU A 169 8.37 -3.79 29.09
CA GLU A 169 7.34 -4.01 30.13
C GLU A 169 6.29 -5.04 29.67
N LEU A 170 5.83 -4.95 28.44
CA LEU A 170 4.86 -5.91 27.89
C LEU A 170 5.47 -7.30 27.74
N ILE A 171 6.73 -7.42 27.31
CA ILE A 171 7.47 -8.68 27.26
C ILE A 171 7.55 -9.29 28.65
N GLN A 172 8.03 -8.54 29.65
CA GLN A 172 8.15 -8.99 31.02
C GLN A 172 6.80 -9.45 31.61
N LYS A 173 5.73 -8.70 31.36
CA LYS A 173 4.37 -9.04 31.80
C LYS A 173 3.84 -10.31 31.15
N ARG A 174 4.08 -10.51 29.86
CA ARG A 174 3.58 -11.66 29.08
C ARG A 174 4.25 -12.95 29.44
N PHE A 175 5.54 -12.93 29.68
CA PHE A 175 6.36 -14.13 29.97
C PHE A 175 6.53 -14.44 31.48
N ARG A 176 5.97 -13.62 32.39
CA ARG A 176 6.01 -13.88 33.85
C ARG A 176 5.42 -15.22 34.28
N HIS A 177 4.55 -15.79 33.49
CA HIS A 177 3.75 -16.97 33.86
C HIS A 177 4.04 -18.22 33.04
N PHE A 178 5.08 -18.29 32.19
CA PHE A 178 5.28 -19.42 31.30
C PHE A 178 6.72 -19.93 31.22
N TRP A 179 6.84 -21.21 30.91
CA TRP A 179 8.03 -22.06 30.79
C TRP A 179 9.06 -21.61 29.70
N GLN A 180 8.89 -20.47 29.09
CA GLN A 180 9.71 -19.93 27.96
C GLN A 180 10.67 -18.82 28.47
N LYS A 181 11.45 -19.13 29.53
CA LYS A 181 12.48 -18.19 30.03
C LYS A 181 13.55 -17.84 29.01
N GLU A 182 13.82 -18.75 28.07
CA GLU A 182 14.83 -18.59 27.04
C GLU A 182 14.39 -17.57 25.98
N ASP A 183 13.16 -17.67 25.47
CA ASP A 183 12.56 -16.70 24.53
C ASP A 183 12.45 -15.30 25.15
N LEU A 184 12.15 -15.22 26.45
CA LEU A 184 12.09 -13.97 27.20
C LEU A 184 13.47 -13.29 27.22
N SER A 185 14.51 -14.01 27.62
CA SER A 185 15.86 -13.44 27.74
C SER A 185 16.40 -13.01 26.37
N GLN A 186 16.15 -13.78 25.31
CA GLN A 186 16.56 -13.43 23.96
C GLN A 186 15.86 -12.18 23.44
N ASN A 187 14.55 -12.05 23.64
CA ASN A 187 13.80 -10.87 23.18
C ASN A 187 14.19 -9.60 23.95
N LEU A 188 14.46 -9.71 25.27
CA LEU A 188 14.94 -8.56 26.06
C LEU A 188 16.36 -8.16 25.63
N ALA A 189 17.28 -9.11 25.49
CA ALA A 189 18.65 -8.86 25.04
C ALA A 189 18.67 -8.20 23.63
N LYS A 190 17.78 -8.65 22.74
CA LYS A 190 17.62 -8.05 21.42
C LYS A 190 17.18 -6.57 21.50
N LEU A 191 16.22 -6.23 22.37
CA LEU A 191 15.79 -4.84 22.55
C LEU A 191 16.89 -3.98 23.19
N GLU A 192 17.65 -4.51 24.15
CA GLU A 192 18.79 -3.81 24.74
C GLU A 192 19.88 -3.53 23.72
N GLU A 193 20.20 -4.53 22.87
CA GLU A 193 21.14 -4.35 21.75
C GLU A 193 20.62 -3.29 20.76
N LEU A 194 19.33 -3.32 20.41
CA LEU A 194 18.72 -2.32 19.53
C LEU A 194 18.83 -0.91 20.13
N GLU A 195 18.55 -0.70 21.41
CA GLU A 195 18.64 0.60 22.05
C GLU A 195 20.06 1.20 21.98
N ILE A 196 21.08 0.35 22.19
CA ILE A 196 22.47 0.78 22.03
C ILE A 196 22.76 1.22 20.58
N LEU A 197 22.28 0.44 19.61
CA LEU A 197 22.45 0.75 18.19
C LEU A 197 21.70 2.01 17.76
N VAL A 198 20.49 2.21 18.29
CA VAL A 198 19.69 3.41 18.08
C VAL A 198 20.38 4.64 18.67
N GLY A 199 20.90 4.58 19.91
CA GLY A 199 21.67 5.67 20.48
C GLY A 199 22.89 6.05 19.64
N GLN A 200 23.61 5.07 19.08
CA GLN A 200 24.73 5.32 18.15
C GLN A 200 24.26 5.97 16.83
N TYR A 201 23.09 5.59 16.36
CA TYR A 201 22.50 6.19 15.17
C TYR A 201 22.05 7.63 15.40
N GLU A 202 21.42 7.91 16.54
CA GLU A 202 21.04 9.27 16.93
C GLU A 202 22.28 10.19 17.05
N GLU A 203 23.37 9.72 17.68
CA GLU A 203 24.63 10.45 17.67
C GLU A 203 25.20 10.67 16.25
N HIS A 204 25.03 9.70 15.35
CA HIS A 204 25.42 9.83 13.96
C HIS A 204 24.61 10.91 13.24
N LEU A 205 23.27 10.93 13.43
CA LEU A 205 22.40 11.96 12.88
C LEU A 205 22.78 13.37 13.38
N GLU A 206 23.04 13.51 14.69
CA GLU A 206 23.46 14.77 15.29
C GLU A 206 24.79 15.27 14.71
N LYS A 207 25.81 14.40 14.66
CA LYS A 207 27.14 14.73 14.11
C LYS A 207 27.10 15.16 12.65
N ASN A 208 26.21 14.56 11.85
CA ASN A 208 26.06 14.86 10.44
C ASN A 208 25.04 15.97 10.15
N HIS A 209 24.46 16.59 11.18
CA HIS A 209 23.37 17.56 11.03
C HIS A 209 22.26 16.99 10.12
N SER A 210 21.83 15.77 10.39
CA SER A 210 20.79 15.09 9.60
C SER A 210 19.59 14.69 10.46
N ILE A 211 18.50 14.35 9.78
CA ILE A 211 17.25 13.87 10.37
C ILE A 211 16.70 12.73 9.51
N ASP A 212 16.23 11.66 10.12
CA ASP A 212 15.59 10.58 9.38
C ASP A 212 14.09 10.82 9.16
N PHE A 213 13.44 9.96 8.39
CA PHE A 213 12.05 10.10 8.03
C PHE A 213 11.09 10.08 9.24
N ALA A 214 11.36 9.26 10.23
CA ALA A 214 10.52 9.19 11.43
C ALA A 214 10.70 10.44 12.31
N GLY A 215 11.94 10.85 12.55
CA GLY A 215 12.28 12.09 13.26
C GLY A 215 11.69 13.33 12.60
N LEU A 216 11.66 13.35 11.26
CA LEU A 216 11.03 14.40 10.49
C LEU A 216 9.54 14.54 10.80
N LEU A 217 8.79 13.42 10.83
CA LEU A 217 7.37 13.42 11.17
C LEU A 217 7.13 13.83 12.62
N GLU A 218 7.96 13.34 13.55
CA GLU A 218 7.87 13.68 14.97
C GLU A 218 8.12 15.17 15.22
N GLU A 219 9.17 15.72 14.65
CA GLU A 219 9.48 17.15 14.78
C GLU A 219 8.40 18.02 14.11
N ALA A 220 7.86 17.59 12.98
CA ALA A 220 6.76 18.30 12.34
C ALA A 220 5.52 18.39 13.23
N MET A 221 5.19 17.34 13.98
CA MET A 221 4.05 17.37 14.90
C MET A 221 4.20 18.43 16.00
N GLU A 222 5.42 18.71 16.45
CA GLU A 222 5.72 19.73 17.46
C GLU A 222 5.70 21.16 16.89
N GLN A 223 5.88 21.30 15.56
CA GLN A 223 6.08 22.58 14.89
C GLN A 223 4.86 23.06 14.09
N ILE A 224 3.76 22.31 14.13
CA ILE A 224 2.52 22.72 13.45
C ILE A 224 2.08 24.09 13.94
N ASN A 225 1.81 25.00 13.01
CA ASN A 225 1.40 26.36 13.29
C ASN A 225 0.23 26.79 12.37
N PRO A 226 -0.44 27.94 12.62
CA PRO A 226 -1.64 28.35 11.90
C PRO A 226 -1.50 28.55 10.38
N ILE A 227 -0.29 28.64 9.83
CA ILE A 227 -0.05 28.71 8.38
C ILE A 227 -0.52 27.42 7.69
N PHE A 228 -0.42 26.28 8.40
CA PHE A 228 -0.85 24.96 7.94
C PHE A 228 -2.33 24.66 8.25
N ALA A 229 -3.18 25.69 8.26
CA ALA A 229 -4.62 25.54 8.46
C ALA A 229 -5.29 25.26 7.11
N TYR A 230 -5.89 24.08 6.98
CA TYR A 230 -6.65 23.66 5.81
C TYR A 230 -8.16 23.66 6.10
N ASP A 231 -8.97 23.79 5.05
CA ASP A 231 -10.43 23.64 5.12
C ASP A 231 -10.85 22.20 4.76
N TYR A 232 -10.08 21.59 3.86
CA TYR A 232 -10.25 20.18 3.45
C TYR A 232 -8.92 19.45 3.46
N VAL A 233 -8.93 18.22 3.98
CA VAL A 233 -7.81 17.27 3.88
C VAL A 233 -8.32 16.02 3.18
N ILE A 234 -7.68 15.66 2.08
CA ILE A 234 -8.01 14.51 1.24
C ILE A 234 -6.84 13.54 1.28
N ILE A 235 -7.07 12.27 1.62
CA ILE A 235 -6.01 11.27 1.74
C ILE A 235 -6.30 10.11 0.79
N ASP A 236 -5.41 9.89 -0.17
CA ASP A 236 -5.42 8.69 -1.03
C ASP A 236 -4.73 7.51 -0.35
N GLU A 237 -5.09 6.29 -0.77
CA GLU A 237 -4.55 5.02 -0.25
C GLU A 237 -4.53 4.97 1.30
N TYR A 238 -5.59 5.45 1.95
CA TYR A 238 -5.69 5.58 3.41
C TYR A 238 -5.43 4.28 4.17
N GLN A 239 -5.58 3.11 3.56
CA GLN A 239 -5.26 1.82 4.17
C GLN A 239 -3.77 1.60 4.42
N ASP A 240 -2.90 2.40 3.83
CA ASP A 240 -1.44 2.26 4.00
C ASP A 240 -0.85 3.21 5.05
N ILE A 241 -1.68 4.03 5.69
CA ILE A 241 -1.25 5.00 6.71
C ILE A 241 -0.65 4.31 7.95
N SER A 242 0.46 4.85 8.43
CA SER A 242 1.06 4.45 9.71
C SER A 242 0.43 5.20 10.91
N PRO A 243 0.57 4.71 12.14
CA PRO A 243 0.16 5.46 13.34
C PRO A 243 0.82 6.83 13.47
N LEU A 244 2.10 6.96 13.09
CA LEU A 244 2.82 8.24 13.14
C LEU A 244 2.24 9.25 12.14
N GLU A 245 1.97 8.84 10.91
CA GLU A 245 1.32 9.68 9.89
C GLU A 245 -0.12 10.06 10.30
N TYR A 246 -0.87 9.13 10.89
CA TYR A 246 -2.17 9.43 11.46
C TYR A 246 -2.09 10.51 12.55
N LEU A 247 -1.10 10.44 13.44
CA LEU A 247 -0.88 11.44 14.50
C LEU A 247 -0.55 12.82 13.91
N LEU A 248 0.23 12.91 12.84
CA LEU A 248 0.51 14.16 12.15
C LEU A 248 -0.79 14.83 11.66
N ILE A 249 -1.65 14.09 10.96
CA ILE A 249 -2.94 14.64 10.47
C ILE A 249 -3.88 14.98 11.63
N ARG A 250 -3.88 14.18 12.68
CA ARG A 250 -4.67 14.46 13.88
C ARG A 250 -4.22 15.77 14.57
N ASN A 251 -2.92 16.02 14.65
CA ASN A 251 -2.38 17.25 15.23
C ASN A 251 -2.72 18.48 14.37
N LEU A 252 -2.63 18.38 13.03
CA LEU A 252 -3.12 19.42 12.12
C LEU A 252 -4.59 19.74 12.38
N ARG A 253 -5.43 18.75 12.64
CA ARG A 253 -6.85 18.93 12.92
C ARG A 253 -7.14 19.61 14.25
N GLN A 254 -6.29 19.40 15.25
CA GLN A 254 -6.39 20.09 16.53
C GLN A 254 -6.11 21.57 16.43
N LEU A 255 -5.25 21.97 15.50
CA LEU A 255 -4.96 23.38 15.22
C LEU A 255 -6.19 24.10 14.64
N ARG A 256 -6.79 23.52 13.62
CA ARG A 256 -8.01 24.01 12.96
C ARG A 256 -8.83 22.82 12.46
N PRO A 257 -10.11 22.71 12.80
CA PRO A 257 -10.98 21.68 12.26
C PRO A 257 -11.10 21.82 10.74
N PHE A 258 -10.94 20.71 10.03
CA PHE A 258 -11.10 20.58 8.58
C PHE A 258 -12.03 19.43 8.23
N LYS A 259 -12.60 19.43 7.05
CA LYS A 259 -13.34 18.30 6.51
C LYS A 259 -12.36 17.26 5.95
N LEU A 260 -12.51 16.02 6.42
CA LEU A 260 -11.63 14.91 6.06
C LEU A 260 -12.32 13.99 5.04
N PHE A 261 -11.65 13.75 3.92
CA PHE A 261 -12.11 12.84 2.87
C PHE A 261 -11.01 11.80 2.59
N CYS A 262 -11.22 10.57 3.03
CA CYS A 262 -10.26 9.48 2.85
C CYS A 262 -10.77 8.46 1.86
N VAL A 263 -9.90 8.04 0.94
CA VAL A 263 -10.18 6.98 -0.02
C VAL A 263 -9.19 5.83 0.21
N GLY A 264 -9.69 4.59 0.27
CA GLY A 264 -8.82 3.44 0.54
C GLY A 264 -9.45 2.10 0.23
N ASP A 265 -8.62 1.07 0.24
CA ASP A 265 -8.99 -0.33 0.01
C ASP A 265 -8.31 -1.24 1.05
N ASP A 266 -9.03 -1.63 2.11
CA ASP A 266 -8.52 -2.53 3.14
C ASP A 266 -8.05 -3.89 2.59
N TRP A 267 -8.60 -4.35 1.45
CA TRP A 267 -8.14 -5.56 0.77
C TRP A 267 -6.72 -5.42 0.17
N GLN A 268 -6.22 -4.19 0.04
CA GLN A 268 -4.88 -3.88 -0.49
C GLN A 268 -3.89 -3.37 0.58
N THR A 269 -4.20 -3.52 1.88
CA THR A 269 -3.24 -3.23 2.96
C THR A 269 -2.17 -4.31 3.01
N ILE A 270 -0.99 -4.03 2.45
CA ILE A 270 0.13 -4.98 2.32
C ILE A 270 1.46 -4.45 2.83
N TYR A 271 1.50 -3.24 3.39
CA TYR A 271 2.71 -2.60 3.91
C TYR A 271 2.78 -2.61 5.45
N GLN A 272 2.17 -3.61 6.09
CA GLN A 272 2.19 -3.74 7.53
C GLN A 272 3.63 -3.93 8.07
N PHE A 273 4.50 -4.59 7.29
CA PHE A 273 5.92 -4.69 7.59
C PHE A 273 6.63 -3.33 7.55
N ALA A 274 6.16 -2.36 6.78
CA ALA A 274 6.71 -1.00 6.68
C ALA A 274 6.02 0.00 7.65
N GLY A 275 5.12 -0.46 8.53
CA GLY A 275 4.49 0.36 9.55
C GLY A 275 3.02 0.73 9.30
N SER A 276 2.43 0.33 8.16
CA SER A 276 1.00 0.56 7.92
C SER A 276 0.14 -0.19 8.95
N GLU A 277 -0.96 0.44 9.41
CA GLU A 277 -1.84 -0.16 10.41
C GLU A 277 -3.28 -0.24 9.91
N ILE A 278 -3.69 -1.46 9.54
CA ILE A 278 -5.02 -1.73 9.00
C ILE A 278 -6.17 -1.34 9.93
N SER A 279 -5.95 -1.33 11.25
CA SER A 279 -6.99 -0.96 12.21
C SER A 279 -7.44 0.50 12.05
N LEU A 280 -6.62 1.37 11.47
CA LEU A 280 -6.96 2.77 11.20
C LEU A 280 -8.09 2.90 10.19
N ILE A 281 -8.11 2.10 9.13
CA ILE A 281 -9.22 2.08 8.17
C ILE A 281 -10.40 1.26 8.68
N LEU A 282 -10.17 0.12 9.33
CA LEU A 282 -11.25 -0.74 9.86
C LEU A 282 -12.03 -0.06 10.98
N ASN A 283 -11.38 0.74 11.80
CA ASN A 283 -11.97 1.47 12.92
C ASN A 283 -11.99 2.99 12.69
N PHE A 284 -12.10 3.44 11.44
CA PHE A 284 -12.01 4.85 11.03
C PHE A 284 -12.87 5.78 11.90
N GLU A 285 -14.11 5.39 12.18
CA GLU A 285 -15.04 6.19 12.99
C GLU A 285 -14.58 6.35 14.45
N LYS A 286 -13.84 5.38 15.01
CA LYS A 286 -13.23 5.52 16.33
C LYS A 286 -12.06 6.51 16.34
N CYS A 287 -11.34 6.59 15.21
CA CYS A 287 -10.21 7.50 15.04
C CYS A 287 -10.66 8.96 14.84
N TRP A 288 -11.70 9.15 14.02
CA TRP A 288 -12.07 10.47 13.51
C TRP A 288 -13.44 10.98 13.99
N GLY A 289 -14.24 10.14 14.68
CA GLY A 289 -15.61 10.44 15.09
C GLY A 289 -16.64 10.09 14.03
N GLU A 290 -17.83 10.65 14.14
CA GLU A 290 -18.95 10.40 13.23
C GLU A 290 -18.52 10.49 11.77
N THR A 291 -18.85 9.48 10.97
CA THR A 291 -18.27 9.28 9.63
C THR A 291 -19.33 8.80 8.64
N SER A 292 -19.43 9.49 7.52
CA SER A 292 -20.16 9.01 6.34
C SER A 292 -19.32 8.01 5.58
N LYS A 293 -19.84 6.79 5.38
CA LYS A 293 -19.12 5.69 4.70
C LYS A 293 -19.75 5.41 3.35
N PHE A 294 -18.94 5.45 2.29
CA PHE A 294 -19.35 5.15 0.92
C PHE A 294 -18.57 3.95 0.39
N LYS A 295 -19.15 3.26 -0.59
CA LYS A 295 -18.49 2.16 -1.29
C LYS A 295 -18.53 2.43 -2.78
N ILE A 296 -17.38 2.24 -3.45
CA ILE A 296 -17.29 2.23 -4.90
C ILE A 296 -16.99 0.79 -5.32
N GLU A 297 -18.01 0.14 -5.88
CA GLU A 297 -18.01 -1.31 -6.10
C GLU A 297 -17.94 -1.70 -7.59
N ARG A 298 -17.80 -0.74 -8.52
CA ARG A 298 -17.61 -1.01 -9.94
C ARG A 298 -16.15 -0.82 -10.33
N THR A 299 -15.51 -1.91 -10.78
CA THR A 299 -14.16 -1.82 -11.35
C THR A 299 -14.19 -1.77 -12.88
N TYR A 300 -13.31 -0.94 -13.43
CA TYR A 300 -13.13 -0.78 -14.87
C TYR A 300 -11.87 -1.50 -15.38
N ARG A 301 -11.13 -2.13 -14.46
CA ARG A 301 -9.80 -2.70 -14.74
C ARG A 301 -9.84 -4.11 -15.27
N PHE A 302 -10.67 -4.98 -14.71
CA PHE A 302 -10.61 -6.41 -14.96
C PHE A 302 -11.99 -7.09 -15.06
N PRO A 303 -12.05 -8.28 -15.69
CA PRO A 303 -13.29 -8.97 -16.00
C PRO A 303 -14.06 -9.47 -14.78
N GLU A 304 -15.38 -9.63 -14.93
CA GLU A 304 -16.30 -10.05 -13.89
C GLU A 304 -15.91 -11.40 -13.22
N LYS A 305 -15.44 -12.40 -14.00
CA LYS A 305 -15.00 -13.69 -13.45
C LYS A 305 -13.83 -13.54 -12.48
N LEU A 306 -12.85 -12.70 -12.84
CA LEU A 306 -11.69 -12.44 -11.99
C LEU A 306 -12.08 -11.68 -10.73
N VAL A 307 -13.02 -10.73 -10.83
CA VAL A 307 -13.60 -10.02 -9.68
C VAL A 307 -14.26 -11.00 -8.72
N LYS A 308 -15.11 -11.90 -9.22
CA LYS A 308 -15.80 -12.89 -8.40
C LYS A 308 -14.84 -13.79 -7.66
N LEU A 309 -13.87 -14.37 -8.38
CA LEU A 309 -12.87 -15.24 -7.78
C LEU A 309 -12.07 -14.53 -6.69
N SER A 310 -11.47 -13.38 -7.03
CA SER A 310 -10.63 -12.61 -6.10
C SER A 310 -11.42 -12.09 -4.90
N GLY A 311 -12.67 -11.65 -5.12
CA GLY A 311 -13.58 -11.21 -4.06
C GLY A 311 -13.95 -12.34 -3.09
N LYS A 312 -14.36 -13.52 -3.59
CA LYS A 312 -14.62 -14.69 -2.76
C LYS A 312 -13.36 -15.11 -1.97
N PHE A 313 -12.21 -15.12 -2.63
CA PHE A 313 -10.93 -15.46 -2.02
C PHE A 313 -10.60 -14.55 -0.85
N ILE A 314 -10.60 -13.21 -1.05
CA ILE A 314 -10.23 -12.26 0.01
C ILE A 314 -11.23 -12.28 1.16
N MET A 315 -12.51 -12.45 0.89
CA MET A 315 -13.59 -12.48 1.88
C MET A 315 -13.63 -13.74 2.76
N LYS A 316 -12.81 -14.76 2.48
CA LYS A 316 -12.57 -15.88 3.44
C LYS A 316 -11.92 -15.36 4.74
N ASP A 317 -11.23 -14.21 4.70
CA ASP A 317 -10.82 -13.46 5.88
C ASP A 317 -11.98 -12.56 6.36
N ARG A 318 -12.57 -12.92 7.51
CA ARG A 318 -13.71 -12.23 8.10
C ARG A 318 -13.41 -10.86 8.69
N THR A 319 -12.15 -10.47 8.76
CA THR A 319 -11.73 -9.15 9.28
C THR A 319 -11.82 -8.06 8.23
N GLN A 320 -11.94 -8.42 6.95
CA GLN A 320 -12.03 -7.49 5.83
C GLN A 320 -13.40 -6.79 5.75
N LEU A 321 -13.42 -5.56 5.29
CA LEU A 321 -14.67 -4.84 5.01
C LEU A 321 -15.38 -5.50 3.83
N ARG A 322 -16.66 -5.78 3.98
CA ARG A 322 -17.46 -6.42 2.94
C ARG A 322 -17.72 -5.47 1.78
N LYS A 323 -17.31 -5.88 0.58
CA LYS A 323 -17.55 -5.19 -0.70
C LYS A 323 -18.09 -6.18 -1.73
N GLN A 324 -18.95 -5.69 -2.63
CA GLN A 324 -19.48 -6.46 -3.75
C GLN A 324 -18.99 -5.86 -5.06
N ILE A 325 -17.68 -6.04 -5.32
CA ILE A 325 -17.08 -5.51 -6.54
C ILE A 325 -17.74 -6.17 -7.77
N ARG A 326 -18.04 -5.37 -8.79
CA ARG A 326 -18.57 -5.78 -10.09
C ARG A 326 -17.56 -5.42 -11.16
N GLY A 327 -17.25 -6.38 -12.02
CA GLY A 327 -16.28 -6.21 -13.10
C GLY A 327 -16.87 -5.70 -14.40
N ALA A 328 -16.00 -5.45 -15.37
CA ALA A 328 -16.43 -5.22 -16.75
C ALA A 328 -17.02 -6.51 -17.35
N PRO A 329 -18.09 -6.43 -18.15
CA PRO A 329 -18.70 -7.61 -18.82
C PRO A 329 -17.84 -8.04 -20.03
N VAL A 330 -16.56 -8.28 -19.81
CA VAL A 330 -15.62 -8.74 -20.83
C VAL A 330 -15.51 -10.26 -20.74
N TYR A 331 -15.87 -10.95 -21.80
CA TYR A 331 -15.66 -12.38 -21.90
C TYR A 331 -14.31 -12.68 -22.55
N VAL A 332 -13.45 -13.37 -21.81
CA VAL A 332 -12.23 -13.99 -22.33
C VAL A 332 -12.28 -15.46 -21.96
N LYS A 333 -12.00 -16.34 -22.91
CA LYS A 333 -11.93 -17.79 -22.67
C LYS A 333 -10.77 -18.07 -21.71
N ASP A 334 -10.96 -18.99 -20.75
CA ASP A 334 -9.94 -19.41 -19.79
C ASP A 334 -9.24 -18.22 -19.11
N GLN A 335 -10.03 -17.34 -18.49
CA GLN A 335 -9.51 -16.12 -17.83
C GLN A 335 -8.60 -16.41 -16.63
N ILE A 336 -8.82 -17.55 -15.97
CA ILE A 336 -8.15 -17.95 -14.75
C ILE A 336 -7.63 -19.37 -14.95
N VAL A 337 -6.32 -19.52 -14.99
CA VAL A 337 -5.66 -20.77 -15.39
C VAL A 337 -4.62 -21.19 -14.35
N GLU A 338 -4.67 -22.44 -13.94
CA GLU A 338 -3.60 -23.09 -13.22
C GLU A 338 -2.81 -23.99 -14.17
N ILE A 339 -1.48 -23.83 -14.18
CA ILE A 339 -0.54 -24.70 -14.86
C ILE A 339 0.14 -25.55 -13.78
N ASN A 340 -0.20 -26.85 -13.73
CA ASN A 340 0.27 -27.78 -12.72
C ASN A 340 1.28 -28.77 -13.33
N GLY A 341 2.55 -28.58 -13.01
CA GLY A 341 3.63 -29.42 -13.47
C GLY A 341 4.05 -30.51 -12.49
N PRO A 342 4.65 -31.62 -12.95
CA PRO A 342 5.15 -32.68 -12.05
C PRO A 342 6.43 -32.27 -11.30
N SER A 343 7.16 -31.27 -11.75
CA SER A 343 8.42 -30.84 -11.14
C SER A 343 8.73 -29.38 -11.41
N GLU A 344 9.73 -28.83 -10.70
CA GLU A 344 10.24 -27.47 -10.93
C GLU A 344 10.90 -27.28 -12.32
N ARG A 345 11.44 -28.34 -12.93
CA ARG A 345 12.02 -28.25 -14.28
C ARG A 345 10.93 -28.12 -15.34
N THR A 346 9.80 -28.77 -15.15
CA THR A 346 8.65 -28.66 -16.06
C THR A 346 8.11 -27.23 -16.08
N ASP A 347 8.16 -26.52 -14.95
CA ASP A 347 7.78 -25.12 -14.84
C ASP A 347 8.57 -24.23 -15.83
N LEU A 348 9.89 -24.47 -15.97
CA LEU A 348 10.75 -23.66 -16.85
C LEU A 348 10.43 -23.89 -18.34
N ASN A 349 10.20 -25.14 -18.73
CA ASN A 349 9.78 -25.46 -20.11
C ASN A 349 8.39 -24.89 -20.42
N SER A 350 7.51 -24.91 -19.43
CA SER A 350 6.16 -24.34 -19.54
C SER A 350 6.19 -22.83 -19.80
N LEU A 351 7.17 -22.11 -19.25
CA LEU A 351 7.34 -20.67 -19.50
C LEU A 351 7.65 -20.37 -20.97
N TYR A 352 8.46 -21.22 -21.63
CA TYR A 352 8.76 -21.06 -23.05
C TYR A 352 7.48 -21.10 -23.89
N PHE A 353 6.69 -22.18 -23.73
CA PHE A 353 5.42 -22.33 -24.44
C PHE A 353 4.38 -21.28 -24.03
N PHE A 354 4.39 -20.87 -22.76
CA PHE A 354 3.53 -19.80 -22.27
C PHE A 354 3.77 -18.50 -23.05
N PHE A 355 5.03 -18.07 -23.21
CA PHE A 355 5.35 -16.85 -23.93
C PHE A 355 5.10 -16.96 -25.43
N LEU A 356 5.42 -18.11 -26.04
CA LEU A 356 5.16 -18.33 -27.48
C LEU A 356 3.66 -18.17 -27.80
N ASN A 357 2.77 -18.56 -26.89
CA ASN A 357 1.32 -18.49 -27.09
C ASN A 357 0.68 -17.18 -26.65
N MET A 358 1.48 -16.17 -26.23
CA MET A 358 0.93 -14.85 -25.90
C MET A 358 0.58 -14.07 -27.17
N PRO A 359 -0.47 -13.26 -27.14
CA PRO A 359 -0.77 -12.33 -28.24
C PRO A 359 0.39 -11.37 -28.50
N GLU A 360 0.47 -10.87 -29.74
CA GLU A 360 1.47 -9.87 -30.12
C GLU A 360 1.37 -8.62 -29.23
N HIS A 361 2.54 -8.06 -28.92
CA HIS A 361 2.69 -6.84 -28.08
C HIS A 361 2.07 -6.92 -26.69
N ALA A 362 1.79 -8.13 -26.18
CA ALA A 362 1.21 -8.32 -24.87
C ALA A 362 2.13 -7.81 -23.75
N SER A 363 1.53 -7.19 -22.73
CA SER A 363 2.22 -6.90 -21.48
C SER A 363 2.04 -8.08 -20.51
N VAL A 364 3.15 -8.59 -19.97
CA VAL A 364 3.18 -9.77 -19.11
C VAL A 364 3.92 -9.47 -17.80
N PHE A 365 3.28 -9.69 -16.68
CA PHE A 365 3.94 -9.68 -15.38
C PHE A 365 4.17 -11.11 -14.90
N LEU A 366 5.42 -11.41 -14.54
CA LEU A 366 5.76 -12.55 -13.70
C LEU A 366 5.82 -12.06 -12.26
N ILE A 367 4.95 -12.57 -11.39
CA ILE A 367 4.87 -12.12 -10.00
C ILE A 367 5.33 -13.24 -9.08
N GLY A 368 6.43 -12.98 -8.34
CA GLY A 368 6.89 -13.83 -7.24
C GLY A 368 6.41 -13.31 -5.88
N ARG A 369 6.44 -14.15 -4.83
CA ARG A 369 6.22 -13.66 -3.46
C ARG A 369 7.37 -12.76 -3.01
N TYR A 370 8.61 -13.09 -3.40
CA TYR A 370 9.84 -12.41 -3.03
C TYR A 370 10.62 -11.92 -4.25
N ASN A 371 11.49 -10.93 -4.07
CA ASN A 371 12.38 -10.46 -5.13
C ASN A 371 13.33 -11.57 -5.61
N PHE A 372 13.78 -12.46 -4.72
CA PHE A 372 14.68 -13.54 -5.08
C PHE A 372 14.00 -14.68 -5.85
N ASP A 373 12.67 -14.71 -5.97
CA ASP A 373 11.97 -15.71 -6.79
C ASP A 373 12.39 -15.64 -8.27
N ILE A 374 12.92 -14.48 -8.72
CA ILE A 374 13.54 -14.32 -10.05
C ILE A 374 14.63 -15.38 -10.30
N LYS A 375 15.36 -15.81 -9.27
CA LYS A 375 16.43 -16.82 -9.38
C LYS A 375 15.92 -18.18 -9.89
N LYS A 376 14.61 -18.45 -9.72
CA LYS A 376 13.98 -19.67 -10.23
C LYS A 376 13.88 -19.67 -11.75
N ILE A 377 13.62 -18.49 -12.34
CA ILE A 377 13.47 -18.34 -13.81
C ILE A 377 14.74 -17.85 -14.49
N SER A 378 15.73 -17.33 -13.76
CA SER A 378 17.00 -16.87 -14.33
C SER A 378 17.86 -18.00 -14.96
N ARG A 379 17.45 -19.25 -14.77
CA ARG A 379 18.07 -20.43 -15.40
C ARG A 379 17.52 -20.76 -16.81
N CYS A 380 16.51 -20.01 -17.25
CA CYS A 380 15.96 -20.18 -18.59
C CYS A 380 16.89 -19.52 -19.62
N GLU A 381 17.56 -20.32 -20.44
CA GLU A 381 18.53 -19.85 -21.45
C GLU A 381 17.88 -19.02 -22.58
N PHE A 382 16.58 -19.17 -22.78
CA PHE A 382 15.80 -18.40 -23.77
C PHE A 382 15.37 -17.00 -23.29
N LEU A 383 15.70 -16.63 -22.04
CA LEU A 383 15.38 -15.33 -21.44
C LEU A 383 16.64 -14.53 -21.12
N THR A 384 16.58 -13.24 -21.36
CA THR A 384 17.59 -12.28 -20.90
C THR A 384 16.96 -11.35 -19.87
N PHE A 385 17.77 -10.90 -18.91
CA PHE A 385 17.32 -10.16 -17.73
C PHE A 385 18.09 -8.86 -17.59
N GLU A 386 17.37 -7.75 -17.49
CA GLU A 386 17.93 -6.43 -17.21
C GLU A 386 17.28 -5.87 -15.93
N LYS A 387 18.10 -5.59 -14.93
CA LYS A 387 17.63 -5.09 -13.63
C LYS A 387 17.44 -3.58 -13.68
N SER A 388 16.25 -3.10 -13.34
CA SER A 388 15.99 -1.70 -13.01
C SER A 388 15.65 -1.55 -11.51
N GLU A 389 15.51 -0.34 -11.01
CA GLU A 389 15.24 -0.08 -9.59
C GLU A 389 13.94 -0.73 -9.09
N GLU A 390 12.88 -0.67 -9.88
CA GLU A 390 11.55 -1.14 -9.47
C GLU A 390 11.25 -2.58 -9.90
N LYS A 391 11.77 -3.01 -11.06
CA LYS A 391 11.42 -4.29 -11.68
C LYS A 391 12.60 -4.90 -12.43
N VAL A 392 12.49 -6.16 -12.79
CA VAL A 392 13.41 -6.79 -13.73
C VAL A 392 12.73 -6.90 -15.09
N LEU A 393 13.29 -6.26 -16.10
CA LEU A 393 12.86 -6.39 -17.48
C LEU A 393 13.34 -7.74 -18.03
N ILE A 394 12.50 -8.40 -18.79
CA ILE A 394 12.78 -9.71 -19.36
C ILE A 394 12.53 -9.64 -20.87
N SER A 395 13.49 -10.13 -21.65
CA SER A 395 13.37 -10.24 -23.09
C SER A 395 13.49 -11.69 -23.53
N MET A 396 12.72 -12.08 -24.54
CA MET A 396 12.76 -13.38 -25.18
C MET A 396 13.10 -13.20 -26.66
N HIS A 397 14.14 -13.87 -27.15
CA HIS A 397 14.64 -13.69 -28.52
C HIS A 397 13.59 -14.00 -29.57
N GLU A 398 12.82 -15.06 -29.39
CA GLU A 398 11.76 -15.49 -30.31
C GLU A 398 10.51 -14.60 -30.24
N ARG A 399 10.37 -13.80 -29.21
CA ARG A 399 9.21 -12.92 -28.96
C ARG A 399 9.65 -11.53 -28.47
N PRO A 400 10.43 -10.79 -29.27
CA PRO A 400 10.90 -9.45 -28.90
C PRO A 400 9.78 -8.41 -28.79
N ASP A 401 8.60 -8.71 -29.30
CA ASP A 401 7.40 -7.90 -29.24
C ASP A 401 6.75 -7.87 -27.85
N LEU A 402 7.02 -8.86 -26.99
CA LEU A 402 6.43 -8.95 -25.66
C LEU A 402 7.08 -7.99 -24.67
N ARG A 403 6.27 -7.37 -23.84
CA ARG A 403 6.74 -6.53 -22.71
C ARG A 403 6.65 -7.32 -21.42
N ILE A 404 7.71 -8.06 -21.10
CA ILE A 404 7.76 -8.95 -19.95
C ILE A 404 8.49 -8.26 -18.81
N SER A 405 7.94 -8.33 -17.59
CA SER A 405 8.61 -7.84 -16.38
C SER A 405 8.40 -8.80 -15.22
N PHE A 406 9.44 -8.97 -14.39
CA PHE A 406 9.31 -9.65 -13.10
C PHE A 406 9.19 -8.62 -11.98
N LEU A 407 8.30 -8.90 -11.03
CA LEU A 407 8.01 -8.10 -9.85
C LEU A 407 7.77 -9.01 -8.64
N SER A 408 8.14 -8.58 -7.45
CA SER A 408 7.55 -9.19 -6.25
C SER A 408 6.09 -8.72 -6.10
N ALA A 409 5.28 -9.50 -5.38
CA ALA A 409 3.89 -9.18 -5.15
C ALA A 409 3.69 -7.77 -4.54
N HIS A 410 4.59 -7.34 -3.62
CA HIS A 410 4.57 -5.99 -3.06
C HIS A 410 4.83 -4.91 -4.12
N LYS A 411 5.88 -5.08 -4.94
CA LYS A 411 6.22 -4.13 -6.01
C LYS A 411 5.17 -4.07 -7.12
N SER A 412 4.28 -5.06 -7.22
CA SER A 412 3.21 -5.08 -8.21
C SER A 412 2.04 -4.16 -7.87
N LYS A 413 1.94 -3.67 -6.62
CA LYS A 413 0.86 -2.76 -6.20
C LYS A 413 0.87 -1.48 -7.04
N GLY A 414 -0.31 -1.00 -7.43
CA GLY A 414 -0.46 0.14 -8.35
C GLY A 414 -0.32 -0.22 -9.83
N LEU A 415 0.52 -1.19 -10.18
CA LEU A 415 0.80 -1.57 -11.56
C LEU A 415 -0.25 -2.52 -12.15
N GLN A 416 -0.20 -2.76 -13.47
CA GLN A 416 -1.09 -3.67 -14.18
C GLN A 416 -0.48 -4.18 -15.50
N ALA A 417 -0.86 -5.39 -15.91
CA ALA A 417 -0.49 -5.97 -17.20
C ALA A 417 -1.68 -6.70 -17.83
N ASP A 418 -1.63 -6.96 -19.12
CA ASP A 418 -2.67 -7.75 -19.80
C ASP A 418 -2.73 -9.16 -19.25
N TYR A 419 -1.57 -9.75 -19.02
CA TYR A 419 -1.39 -11.12 -18.56
C TYR A 419 -0.51 -11.12 -17.29
N VAL A 420 -0.90 -11.91 -16.32
CA VAL A 420 -0.14 -12.09 -15.08
C VAL A 420 0.10 -13.58 -14.87
N LEU A 421 1.31 -13.97 -14.59
CA LEU A 421 1.68 -15.30 -14.13
C LEU A 421 2.25 -15.20 -12.71
N ILE A 422 1.54 -15.78 -11.73
CA ILE A 422 2.04 -15.88 -10.36
C ILE A 422 2.87 -17.14 -10.27
N ILE A 423 4.15 -16.97 -9.99
CA ILE A 423 5.12 -18.05 -9.80
C ILE A 423 5.25 -18.40 -8.31
N ASN A 424 5.79 -19.59 -8.02
CA ASN A 424 6.00 -20.05 -6.64
C ASN A 424 4.71 -20.23 -5.81
N CYS A 425 3.60 -20.62 -6.47
CA CYS A 425 2.35 -20.95 -5.79
C CYS A 425 2.47 -22.34 -5.11
N ARG A 426 3.31 -22.44 -4.07
CA ARG A 426 3.70 -23.69 -3.43
C ARG A 426 3.51 -23.66 -1.94
N ASN A 427 3.29 -24.85 -1.37
CA ASN A 427 3.15 -25.08 0.05
C ASN A 427 4.51 -25.29 0.72
N THR A 428 5.36 -24.27 0.71
CA THR A 428 6.70 -24.28 1.33
C THR A 428 6.86 -23.09 2.29
N VAL A 429 7.93 -23.06 3.09
CA VAL A 429 8.19 -21.95 4.02
C VAL A 429 8.28 -20.62 3.27
N LEU A 430 9.00 -20.61 2.13
CA LEU A 430 9.15 -19.44 1.25
C LEU A 430 8.21 -19.52 0.02
N GLY A 431 7.07 -20.18 0.16
CA GLY A 431 6.05 -20.24 -0.89
C GLY A 431 5.12 -19.04 -0.86
N PHE A 432 3.99 -19.15 -1.54
CA PHE A 432 2.93 -18.19 -1.50
C PHE A 432 1.60 -18.89 -1.11
N PRO A 433 1.13 -18.80 0.15
CA PRO A 433 1.57 -17.87 1.23
C PRO A 433 2.90 -18.25 1.87
N SER A 434 3.60 -17.23 2.34
CA SER A 434 4.76 -17.40 3.22
C SER A 434 4.34 -18.03 4.56
N ARG A 435 5.18 -18.94 5.08
CA ARG A 435 5.00 -19.55 6.39
C ARG A 435 6.08 -19.12 7.39
N MET A 436 6.84 -18.09 7.04
CA MET A 436 7.79 -17.49 7.99
C MET A 436 7.03 -17.01 9.22
N LYS A 437 7.56 -17.32 10.38
CA LYS A 437 6.99 -16.84 11.65
C LYS A 437 7.35 -15.36 11.80
N GLU A 438 6.35 -14.52 12.06
CA GLU A 438 6.63 -13.18 12.53
C GLU A 438 7.28 -13.22 13.92
N ASN A 439 8.19 -12.30 14.16
CA ASN A 439 8.79 -12.12 15.47
C ASN A 439 7.73 -11.64 16.48
N ASP A 440 7.69 -12.25 17.66
CA ASP A 440 6.72 -11.90 18.70
C ASP A 440 6.86 -10.44 19.16
N VAL A 441 8.06 -9.88 19.13
CA VAL A 441 8.32 -8.47 19.48
C VAL A 441 7.57 -7.52 18.54
N TYR A 442 7.54 -7.82 17.23
CA TYR A 442 6.79 -7.00 16.24
C TYR A 442 5.30 -6.95 16.56
N ASN A 443 4.73 -8.10 16.93
CA ASN A 443 3.33 -8.17 17.33
C ASN A 443 3.06 -7.38 18.61
N MET A 444 4.03 -7.28 19.54
CA MET A 444 3.91 -6.50 20.78
C MET A 444 3.96 -5.01 20.50
N VAL A 445 4.86 -4.54 19.64
CA VAL A 445 4.90 -3.13 19.20
C VAL A 445 3.55 -2.70 18.64
N ARG A 446 3.00 -3.50 17.71
CA ARG A 446 1.67 -3.23 17.14
C ARG A 446 0.56 -3.22 18.20
N GLU A 447 0.59 -4.14 19.16
CA GLU A 447 -0.39 -4.22 20.24
C GLU A 447 -0.42 -2.95 21.10
N ILE A 448 0.74 -2.44 21.46
CA ILE A 448 0.88 -1.20 22.26
C ILE A 448 0.29 -0.02 21.47
N ALA A 449 0.66 0.13 20.20
CA ALA A 449 0.17 1.22 19.35
C ALA A 449 -1.37 1.18 19.19
N ILE A 450 -1.94 0.01 18.92
CA ILE A 450 -3.38 -0.17 18.77
C ILE A 450 -4.11 0.20 20.09
N GLN A 451 -3.55 -0.14 21.24
CA GLN A 451 -4.11 0.24 22.55
C GLN A 451 -4.04 1.75 22.78
N ARG A 452 -2.93 2.41 22.45
CA ARG A 452 -2.77 3.88 22.54
C ARG A 452 -3.78 4.62 21.64
N LEU A 453 -4.08 4.09 20.49
CA LEU A 453 -5.10 4.64 19.58
C LEU A 453 -6.54 4.41 20.11
N GLY A 454 -6.73 3.87 21.33
CA GLY A 454 -8.04 3.57 21.92
C GLY A 454 -8.80 2.48 21.15
N GLN A 455 -8.11 1.70 20.33
CA GLN A 455 -8.71 0.66 19.52
C GLN A 455 -8.68 -0.68 20.24
N ARG A 456 -9.72 -1.48 20.04
CA ARG A 456 -9.70 -2.87 20.51
C ARG A 456 -8.83 -3.70 19.59
N LYS A 457 -7.96 -4.52 20.18
CA LYS A 457 -7.20 -5.54 19.47
C LYS A 457 -8.11 -6.31 18.52
N ILE A 458 -7.74 -6.36 17.24
CA ILE A 458 -8.39 -7.24 16.28
C ILE A 458 -8.21 -8.67 16.82
N ASN A 459 -9.30 -9.36 17.09
CA ASN A 459 -9.23 -10.67 17.72
C ASN A 459 -8.49 -11.63 16.78
N LYS A 460 -7.28 -12.09 17.16
CA LYS A 460 -6.47 -13.02 16.34
C LYS A 460 -7.23 -14.31 15.99
N LYS A 461 -8.27 -14.68 16.76
CA LYS A 461 -9.14 -15.82 16.42
C LYS A 461 -10.08 -15.53 15.24
N SER A 462 -10.37 -14.26 14.95
CA SER A 462 -11.15 -13.84 13.78
C SER A 462 -10.27 -13.51 12.57
N CYS A 463 -8.99 -13.17 12.79
CA CYS A 463 -8.00 -13.09 11.73
C CYS A 463 -7.69 -14.52 11.25
N GLY A 464 -8.02 -14.79 9.99
CA GLY A 464 -7.64 -16.05 9.36
C GLY A 464 -6.12 -16.24 9.38
N LYS A 465 -5.67 -17.50 9.45
CA LYS A 465 -4.26 -17.82 9.22
C LYS A 465 -3.87 -17.22 7.87
N PHE A 466 -2.79 -16.43 7.80
CA PHE A 466 -2.32 -15.77 6.58
C PHE A 466 -3.13 -14.55 6.11
N SER A 467 -3.74 -13.74 6.98
CA SER A 467 -4.53 -12.57 6.57
C SER A 467 -3.75 -11.58 5.68
N GLU A 468 -2.52 -11.22 6.05
CA GLU A 468 -1.67 -10.32 5.23
C GLU A 468 -1.24 -10.98 3.92
N GLU A 469 -0.83 -12.24 3.95
CA GLU A 469 -0.49 -13.02 2.75
C GLU A 469 -1.70 -13.15 1.80
N ARG A 470 -2.92 -13.24 2.35
CA ARG A 470 -4.15 -13.28 1.55
C ARG A 470 -4.38 -11.95 0.83
N ARG A 471 -4.18 -10.82 1.51
CA ARG A 471 -4.24 -9.49 0.86
C ARG A 471 -3.16 -9.34 -0.21
N LEU A 472 -1.95 -9.79 0.08
CA LEU A 472 -0.85 -9.75 -0.87
C LEU A 472 -1.13 -10.60 -2.12
N PHE A 473 -1.71 -11.79 -1.94
CA PHE A 473 -2.12 -12.65 -3.05
C PHE A 473 -3.28 -12.03 -3.85
N TYR A 474 -4.24 -11.41 -3.17
CA TYR A 474 -5.31 -10.63 -3.81
C TYR A 474 -4.75 -9.48 -4.64
N VAL A 475 -3.76 -8.74 -4.12
CA VAL A 475 -3.09 -7.69 -4.88
C VAL A 475 -2.46 -8.27 -6.15
N ALA A 476 -1.72 -9.38 -6.05
CA ALA A 476 -1.10 -10.03 -7.20
C ALA A 476 -2.14 -10.47 -8.25
N ILE A 477 -3.25 -11.09 -7.83
CA ILE A 477 -4.35 -11.50 -8.71
C ILE A 477 -4.93 -10.29 -9.46
N THR A 478 -5.17 -9.20 -8.77
CA THR A 478 -5.82 -8.01 -9.34
C THR A 478 -4.92 -7.14 -10.19
N ARG A 479 -3.71 -7.61 -10.54
CA ARG A 479 -2.84 -6.94 -11.51
C ARG A 479 -3.19 -7.29 -12.95
N ALA A 480 -3.91 -8.41 -13.17
CA ALA A 480 -4.27 -8.89 -14.49
C ALA A 480 -5.46 -8.12 -15.08
N ARG A 481 -5.31 -7.58 -16.30
CA ARG A 481 -6.39 -6.92 -17.04
C ARG A 481 -7.22 -7.90 -17.89
N LYS A 482 -6.61 -8.98 -18.36
CA LYS A 482 -7.26 -9.96 -19.26
C LYS A 482 -7.28 -11.37 -18.66
N ARG A 483 -6.09 -11.92 -18.36
CA ARG A 483 -5.95 -13.31 -17.87
C ARG A 483 -4.93 -13.42 -16.76
N ILE A 484 -5.19 -14.36 -15.84
CA ILE A 484 -4.23 -14.72 -14.81
C ILE A 484 -3.88 -16.20 -14.89
N PHE A 485 -2.63 -16.51 -14.58
CA PHE A 485 -2.07 -17.85 -14.56
C PHE A 485 -1.37 -18.08 -13.21
N PHE A 486 -1.49 -19.31 -12.69
CA PHE A 486 -0.81 -19.74 -11.48
C PHE A 486 0.10 -20.91 -11.83
N LEU A 487 1.37 -20.80 -11.50
CA LEU A 487 2.33 -21.87 -11.71
C LEU A 487 2.49 -22.69 -10.43
N THR A 488 2.13 -23.97 -10.50
CA THR A 488 2.09 -24.88 -9.36
C THR A 488 2.86 -26.16 -9.63
N VAL A 489 3.24 -26.86 -8.57
CA VAL A 489 3.87 -28.18 -8.66
C VAL A 489 2.95 -29.19 -7.99
N ARG A 490 2.74 -30.32 -8.68
CA ARG A 490 1.89 -31.41 -8.21
C ARG A 490 2.30 -31.87 -6.79
N GLU A 491 1.31 -32.10 -5.93
CA GLU A 491 1.47 -32.48 -4.51
C GLU A 491 2.15 -31.41 -3.61
N LYS A 492 2.51 -30.25 -4.18
CA LYS A 492 3.11 -29.12 -3.44
C LYS A 492 2.35 -27.82 -3.63
N GLU A 493 1.10 -27.91 -4.06
CA GLU A 493 0.29 -26.74 -4.37
C GLU A 493 0.06 -25.86 -3.11
N SER A 494 0.06 -24.57 -3.33
CA SER A 494 -0.29 -23.57 -2.34
C SER A 494 -1.68 -23.83 -1.74
N PRO A 495 -1.88 -23.67 -0.42
CA PRO A 495 -3.22 -23.71 0.17
C PRO A 495 -4.16 -22.69 -0.46
N PHE A 496 -3.66 -21.57 -0.97
CA PHE A 496 -4.47 -20.57 -1.67
C PHE A 496 -4.97 -21.09 -3.03
N ILE A 497 -4.14 -21.85 -3.75
CA ILE A 497 -4.56 -22.48 -5.01
C ILE A 497 -5.60 -23.57 -4.75
N LEU A 498 -5.41 -24.39 -3.69
CA LEU A 498 -6.42 -25.38 -3.32
C LEU A 498 -7.78 -24.74 -2.98
N GLU A 499 -7.75 -23.59 -2.30
CA GLU A 499 -8.97 -22.81 -2.06
C GLU A 499 -9.61 -22.26 -3.35
N LEU A 500 -8.80 -21.87 -4.34
CA LEU A 500 -9.30 -21.36 -5.63
C LEU A 500 -9.85 -22.48 -6.52
N ARG A 501 -9.36 -23.73 -6.40
CA ARG A 501 -9.89 -24.89 -7.13
C ARG A 501 -11.33 -25.26 -6.72
N GLU A 502 -11.76 -24.83 -5.53
CA GLU A 502 -13.15 -24.99 -5.09
C GLU A 502 -14.12 -24.11 -5.89
N GLU A 503 -13.61 -23.13 -6.62
CA GLU A 503 -14.40 -22.20 -7.43
C GLU A 503 -14.45 -22.67 -8.90
N GLU A 504 -15.61 -22.58 -9.52
CA GLU A 504 -15.85 -23.07 -10.89
C GLU A 504 -15.06 -22.28 -11.98
N GLU A 505 -14.55 -21.09 -11.64
CA GLU A 505 -13.88 -20.22 -12.60
C GLU A 505 -12.43 -20.60 -12.87
N LEU A 506 -11.78 -21.45 -12.05
CA LEU A 506 -10.39 -21.87 -12.22
C LEU A 506 -10.29 -23.09 -13.13
N ASN A 507 -9.57 -22.96 -14.25
CA ASN A 507 -9.26 -24.07 -15.14
C ASN A 507 -7.84 -24.61 -14.84
N THR A 508 -7.73 -25.89 -14.51
CA THR A 508 -6.43 -26.52 -14.22
C THR A 508 -5.96 -27.35 -15.41
N TYR A 509 -4.75 -27.05 -15.89
CA TYR A 509 -4.04 -27.81 -16.91
C TYR A 509 -2.88 -28.57 -16.27
N TYR A 510 -2.92 -29.88 -16.37
CA TYR A 510 -1.85 -30.76 -15.89
C TYR A 510 -0.83 -30.96 -17.01
N LEU A 511 0.44 -30.76 -16.70
CA LEU A 511 1.56 -31.06 -17.58
C LEU A 511 2.11 -32.45 -17.24
N ASP A 512 2.56 -33.17 -18.25
CA ASP A 512 3.17 -34.48 -18.11
C ASP A 512 4.68 -34.41 -17.83
#